data_b0619ff44122a5fa609344aff4faea85
#
_entry.id   b0619ff44122a5fa609344aff4faea85
#
_cell.length_a   1.000
_cell.length_b   1.000
_cell.length_c   1.000
_cell.angle_alpha   90.00
_cell.angle_beta   90.00
_cell.angle_gamma   90.00
#
_symmetry.space_group_name_H-M   'P 1'
#
loop_
_entity.id
_entity.type
_entity.pdbx_description
1 polymer ?
#
loop_
_entity_poly.entity_id
_entity_poly.type
_entity_poly.pdbx_seq_one_letter_code
_entity_poly.pdbx_strand_id
1 'polypeptide(L)'
;MKEARRSPGDPDNADDVVEKNRKRKMEWAVDQHLKYMDDPFNIAQHVEATLKKGRFDEALLLVQRSSKDKQVAVAWNHLIEYRVRDKSVNAAIKLFNDMKKRGQLPNDRTYTILLTGCAKSLDPKAAVPKAVAIYNSLLKENSVVRANSFHLNAVLQVCGRAGDVDAMFSIANTADARAGRKTTAYTYTTIINALRFEAENPEKQKSRSLQETLDAMAQMVKRCKAIWEEVMRNWRKGTLELDEDLVCAMARVLLLGDKKDQANIIPLLEETMSVRDLACKNPAKDHALHMNEGMKGIAAAVGTAGSAQQKAVPSTKPRINYAIPRSNTLSLVLTTLLQNRQAKLAVQYWNLFVYYYGLEPDSDNWNQLLRIYERNGSSRDAAKVVQKLPDKMLVPIMYRRALSACANDKMNQKAIENATAVLERMTAHVAASKGTMPLDVRALHIYLKVGLSSNFHFRQLAQSGKVEEARRAYGEQLAATVNNIWAPFTSAKDAMLKTKPKTGAKPPSKTSQTHGFAVKELVEIARNMISAVDKIVNENRLADEEAVEALKQKRNKLNRFVVEFTDPNQQNEEDLVVTKNTALKGGEGVM
;
A
#
# COMPACT_ATOMS: atom_id res chain seq x y z
N MET A 1 8.48 37.34 68.04
CA MET A 1 8.06 36.81 66.78
C MET A 1 9.24 36.89 65.80
N LYS A 2 9.92 35.77 65.52
CA LYS A 2 11.10 35.72 64.61
C LYS A 2 10.64 35.45 63.20
N GLU A 3 10.80 36.43 62.31
CA GLU A 3 10.69 36.22 60.86
C GLU A 3 11.84 35.29 60.39
N ALA A 4 11.49 34.13 59.87
CA ALA A 4 12.45 33.22 59.24
C ALA A 4 12.86 33.81 57.87
N ARG A 5 14.10 34.29 57.78
CA ARG A 5 14.78 34.63 56.51
C ARG A 5 14.95 33.33 55.71
N ARG A 6 14.23 33.19 54.58
CA ARG A 6 14.46 32.14 53.59
C ARG A 6 15.79 32.43 52.88
N SER A 7 16.67 31.44 52.87
CA SER A 7 17.98 31.46 52.22
C SER A 7 17.83 31.47 50.67
N PRO A 8 18.68 32.22 49.94
CA PRO A 8 18.70 32.24 48.46
C PRO A 8 19.53 31.07 47.97
N GLY A 9 18.90 29.91 47.71
CA GLY A 9 19.62 28.74 47.23
C GLY A 9 18.77 27.50 46.96
N ASP A 10 17.44 27.66 46.82
CA ASP A 10 16.57 26.55 46.48
C ASP A 10 16.58 26.35 44.94
N PRO A 11 16.95 25.17 44.38
CA PRO A 11 17.00 24.94 42.93
C PRO A 11 15.65 25.13 42.24
N ASP A 12 14.53 24.90 42.94
CA ASP A 12 13.17 25.17 42.41
C ASP A 12 12.91 26.65 42.14
N ASN A 13 13.64 27.57 42.78
CA ASN A 13 13.47 29.01 42.60
C ASN A 13 14.27 29.55 41.40
N ALA A 14 15.33 28.87 40.97
CA ALA A 14 16.13 29.24 39.80
C ALA A 14 15.40 28.94 38.48
N ASP A 15 14.75 27.78 38.39
CA ASP A 15 13.96 27.37 37.20
C ASP A 15 12.72 28.25 37.04
N ASP A 16 12.04 28.61 38.13
CA ASP A 16 10.89 29.53 38.12
C ASP A 16 11.30 30.95 37.66
N VAL A 17 12.47 31.45 38.02
CA VAL A 17 12.99 32.77 37.58
C VAL A 17 13.38 32.74 36.12
N VAL A 18 13.98 31.66 35.63
CA VAL A 18 14.35 31.49 34.21
C VAL A 18 13.09 31.44 33.34
N GLU A 19 12.06 30.71 33.76
CA GLU A 19 10.80 30.61 33.04
C GLU A 19 10.02 31.94 33.03
N LYS A 20 9.98 32.68 34.12
CA LYS A 20 9.40 34.04 34.18
C LYS A 20 10.13 35.01 33.25
N ASN A 21 11.46 34.97 33.19
CA ASN A 21 12.25 35.80 32.29
C ASN A 21 12.03 35.43 30.82
N ARG A 22 11.93 34.15 30.48
CA ARG A 22 11.59 33.66 29.14
C ARG A 22 10.20 34.17 28.71
N LYS A 23 9.22 34.07 29.59
CA LYS A 23 7.85 34.52 29.35
C LYS A 23 7.80 36.03 29.10
N ARG A 24 8.49 36.86 29.94
CA ARG A 24 8.59 38.32 29.75
C ARG A 24 9.24 38.69 28.42
N LYS A 25 10.32 38.00 28.01
CA LYS A 25 10.97 38.21 26.69
C LYS A 25 10.03 37.91 25.54
N MET A 26 9.27 36.83 25.64
CA MET A 26 8.28 36.43 24.64
C MET A 26 7.14 37.47 24.56
N GLU A 27 6.62 37.89 25.68
CA GLU A 27 5.57 38.93 25.76
C GLU A 27 6.03 40.23 25.12
N TRP A 28 7.24 40.70 25.44
CA TRP A 28 7.81 41.89 24.84
C TRP A 28 7.98 41.76 23.32
N ALA A 29 8.49 40.62 22.83
CA ALA A 29 8.65 40.36 21.40
C ALA A 29 7.30 40.40 20.66
N VAL A 30 6.28 39.79 21.23
CA VAL A 30 4.92 39.82 20.68
C VAL A 30 4.36 41.23 20.62
N ASP A 31 4.56 42.04 21.67
CA ASP A 31 4.09 43.41 21.69
C ASP A 31 4.81 44.30 20.66
N GLN A 32 6.11 44.07 20.43
CA GLN A 32 6.83 44.79 19.38
C GLN A 32 6.31 44.40 17.99
N HIS A 33 6.05 43.11 17.75
CA HIS A 33 5.50 42.66 16.46
C HIS A 33 4.11 43.24 16.19
N LEU A 34 3.24 43.30 17.21
CA LEU A 34 1.89 43.84 17.06
C LEU A 34 1.84 45.35 16.77
N LYS A 35 2.85 46.15 17.20
CA LYS A 35 2.93 47.59 16.87
C LYS A 35 3.02 47.85 15.36
N TYR A 36 3.58 46.91 14.57
CA TYR A 36 3.81 47.07 13.14
C TYR A 36 2.89 46.22 12.29
N MET A 37 1.97 45.44 12.90
CA MET A 37 1.06 44.52 12.19
C MET A 37 -0.40 44.90 12.45
N ASP A 38 -0.95 45.78 11.61
CA ASP A 38 -2.35 46.19 11.72
C ASP A 38 -3.31 45.34 10.92
N ASP A 39 -2.85 44.74 9.83
CA ASP A 39 -3.66 43.91 8.96
C ASP A 39 -3.76 42.46 9.47
N PRO A 40 -4.99 41.91 9.61
CA PRO A 40 -5.21 40.50 9.97
C PRO A 40 -4.49 39.52 9.06
N PHE A 41 -4.28 39.85 7.78
CA PHE A 41 -3.54 38.99 6.84
C PHE A 41 -2.05 38.87 7.22
N ASN A 42 -1.40 40.00 7.53
CA ASN A 42 0.00 40.05 7.98
C ASN A 42 0.19 39.29 9.30
N ILE A 43 -0.80 39.40 10.21
CA ILE A 43 -0.82 38.65 11.47
C ILE A 43 -0.87 37.13 11.19
N ALA A 44 -1.76 36.68 10.29
CA ALA A 44 -1.87 35.29 9.95
C ALA A 44 -0.59 34.73 9.32
N GLN A 45 0.05 35.50 8.42
CA GLN A 45 1.31 35.14 7.77
C GLN A 45 2.46 35.02 8.78
N HIS A 46 2.55 35.95 9.73
CA HIS A 46 3.56 35.91 10.78
C HIS A 46 3.35 34.73 11.74
N VAL A 47 2.10 34.42 12.09
CA VAL A 47 1.72 33.23 12.88
C VAL A 47 2.15 31.95 12.17
N GLU A 48 1.88 31.82 10.87
CA GLU A 48 2.30 30.65 10.09
C GLU A 48 3.83 30.51 10.09
N ALA A 49 4.57 31.59 9.87
CA ALA A 49 6.04 31.60 9.90
C ALA A 49 6.60 31.24 11.28
N THR A 50 5.97 31.68 12.35
CA THR A 50 6.35 31.40 13.75
C THR A 50 6.08 29.94 14.09
N LEU A 51 4.96 29.37 13.62
CA LEU A 51 4.63 27.95 13.78
C LEU A 51 5.58 27.03 13.00
N LYS A 52 6.02 27.44 11.80
CA LYS A 52 7.05 26.70 11.03
C LYS A 52 8.39 26.62 11.76
N LYS A 53 8.68 27.60 12.63
CA LYS A 53 9.87 27.61 13.51
C LYS A 53 9.66 26.83 14.82
N GLY A 54 8.50 26.19 15.01
CA GLY A 54 8.17 25.42 16.22
C GLY A 54 7.82 26.27 17.46
N ARG A 55 7.67 27.58 17.32
CA ARG A 55 7.40 28.51 18.45
C ARG A 55 5.89 28.67 18.67
N PHE A 56 5.23 27.59 19.13
CA PHE A 56 3.77 27.57 19.31
C PHE A 56 3.26 28.57 20.34
N ASP A 57 3.91 28.67 21.51
CA ASP A 57 3.44 29.53 22.62
C ASP A 57 3.49 31.03 22.27
N GLU A 58 4.51 31.43 21.50
CA GLU A 58 4.63 32.78 20.96
C GLU A 58 3.51 33.08 19.95
N ALA A 59 3.26 32.15 19.03
CA ALA A 59 2.18 32.28 18.05
C ALA A 59 0.81 32.35 18.74
N LEU A 60 0.58 31.52 19.76
CA LEU A 60 -0.66 31.52 20.54
C LEU A 60 -0.87 32.88 21.27
N LEU A 61 0.15 33.39 21.94
CA LEU A 61 0.09 34.66 22.65
C LEU A 61 -0.20 35.83 21.69
N LEU A 62 0.45 35.83 20.52
CA LEU A 62 0.25 36.81 19.46
C LEU A 62 -1.21 36.83 18.98
N VAL A 63 -1.77 35.66 18.68
CA VAL A 63 -3.17 35.53 18.24
C VAL A 63 -4.13 35.95 19.35
N GLN A 64 -3.86 35.56 20.59
CA GLN A 64 -4.70 35.91 21.73
C GLN A 64 -4.73 37.45 22.00
N ARG A 65 -3.60 38.12 21.81
CA ARG A 65 -3.53 39.60 21.97
C ARG A 65 -4.22 40.30 20.82
N SER A 66 -3.96 39.87 19.57
CA SER A 66 -4.59 40.43 18.36
C SER A 66 -6.12 40.24 18.36
N SER A 67 -6.61 39.17 19.01
CA SER A 67 -8.05 38.87 19.10
C SER A 67 -8.85 39.87 19.95
N LYS A 68 -8.21 40.77 20.68
CA LYS A 68 -8.92 41.79 21.49
C LYS A 68 -9.54 42.87 20.59
N ASP A 69 -8.81 43.27 19.56
CA ASP A 69 -9.15 44.44 18.75
C ASP A 69 -9.50 44.08 17.30
N LYS A 70 -9.14 42.86 16.83
CA LYS A 70 -9.25 42.47 15.43
C LYS A 70 -9.86 41.08 15.28
N GLN A 71 -10.54 40.86 14.14
CA GLN A 71 -11.00 39.51 13.73
C GLN A 71 -9.86 38.80 13.01
N VAL A 72 -9.24 37.81 13.67
CA VAL A 72 -8.05 37.07 13.19
C VAL A 72 -8.34 35.59 13.01
N ALA A 73 -9.51 35.25 12.44
CA ALA A 73 -9.96 33.90 12.27
C ALA A 73 -8.95 33.01 11.51
N VAL A 74 -8.22 33.59 10.52
CA VAL A 74 -7.20 32.85 9.75
C VAL A 74 -6.02 32.46 10.63
N ALA A 75 -5.58 33.35 11.50
CA ALA A 75 -4.49 33.08 12.46
C ALA A 75 -4.89 31.98 13.47
N TRP A 76 -6.15 31.97 13.93
CA TRP A 76 -6.69 30.90 14.75
C TRP A 76 -6.71 29.56 13.98
N ASN A 77 -7.07 29.58 12.69
CA ASN A 77 -7.06 28.38 11.86
C ASN A 77 -5.66 27.78 11.74
N HIS A 78 -4.60 28.59 11.63
CA HIS A 78 -3.22 28.10 11.64
C HIS A 78 -2.84 27.41 12.96
N LEU A 79 -3.25 27.96 14.11
CA LEU A 79 -3.02 27.35 15.43
C LEU A 79 -3.75 26.01 15.57
N ILE A 80 -5.03 25.96 15.15
CA ILE A 80 -5.85 24.75 15.20
C ILE A 80 -5.25 23.69 14.26
N GLU A 81 -4.87 24.07 13.03
CA GLU A 81 -4.27 23.16 12.05
C GLU A 81 -2.92 22.61 12.54
N TYR A 82 -2.10 23.42 13.22
CA TYR A 82 -0.86 22.97 13.82
C TYR A 82 -1.10 21.84 14.84
N ARG A 83 -2.07 22.01 15.76
CA ARG A 83 -2.43 20.95 16.73
C ARG A 83 -3.06 19.73 16.09
N VAL A 84 -3.79 19.89 14.98
CA VAL A 84 -4.31 18.77 14.18
C VAL A 84 -3.18 17.98 13.54
N ARG A 85 -2.14 18.63 13.02
CA ARG A 85 -0.95 17.97 12.47
C ARG A 85 -0.21 17.14 13.52
N ASP A 86 -0.14 17.64 14.76
CA ASP A 86 0.41 16.91 15.92
C ASP A 86 -0.51 15.79 16.42
N LYS A 87 -1.61 15.48 15.70
CA LYS A 87 -2.63 14.51 16.10
C LYS A 87 -3.30 14.78 17.46
N SER A 88 -3.16 15.98 17.99
CA SER A 88 -3.71 16.43 19.27
C SER A 88 -5.09 17.06 19.10
N VAL A 89 -6.10 16.24 18.71
CA VAL A 89 -7.47 16.72 18.45
C VAL A 89 -8.09 17.44 19.64
N ASN A 90 -7.85 16.97 20.87
CA ASN A 90 -8.37 17.62 22.08
C ASN A 90 -7.80 19.04 22.27
N ALA A 91 -6.52 19.25 21.98
CA ALA A 91 -5.90 20.57 22.03
C ALA A 91 -6.47 21.48 20.92
N ALA A 92 -6.71 20.97 19.73
CA ALA A 92 -7.35 21.70 18.64
C ALA A 92 -8.77 22.17 19.02
N ILE A 93 -9.57 21.31 19.66
CA ILE A 93 -10.92 21.66 20.14
C ILE A 93 -10.85 22.69 21.28
N LYS A 94 -9.86 22.62 22.16
CA LYS A 94 -9.65 23.66 23.19
C LYS A 94 -9.37 25.03 22.55
N LEU A 95 -8.52 25.09 21.53
CA LEU A 95 -8.24 26.32 20.78
C LEU A 95 -9.49 26.86 20.06
N PHE A 96 -10.28 25.99 19.46
CA PHE A 96 -11.55 26.37 18.85
C PHE A 96 -12.52 26.98 19.87
N ASN A 97 -12.60 26.42 21.07
CA ASN A 97 -13.43 26.95 22.13
C ASN A 97 -12.87 28.29 22.68
N ASP A 98 -11.55 28.45 22.77
CA ASP A 98 -10.90 29.71 23.16
C ASP A 98 -11.14 30.81 22.11
N MET A 99 -11.03 30.46 20.82
CA MET A 99 -11.41 31.33 19.69
C MET A 99 -12.82 31.90 19.88
N LYS A 100 -13.82 31.02 20.13
CA LYS A 100 -15.22 31.44 20.33
C LYS A 100 -15.42 32.28 21.57
N LYS A 101 -14.76 31.95 22.71
CA LYS A 101 -14.82 32.72 23.94
C LYS A 101 -14.30 34.13 23.79
N ARG A 102 -13.38 34.37 22.83
CA ARG A 102 -12.81 35.70 22.51
C ARG A 102 -13.62 36.46 21.46
N GLY A 103 -14.84 35.99 21.13
CA GLY A 103 -15.69 36.67 20.15
C GLY A 103 -15.18 36.54 18.69
N GLN A 104 -14.21 35.65 18.46
CA GLN A 104 -13.72 35.38 17.11
C GLN A 104 -14.65 34.42 16.41
N LEU A 105 -15.14 34.76 15.22
CA LEU A 105 -16.11 33.99 14.47
C LEU A 105 -15.43 32.84 13.68
N PRO A 106 -15.72 31.58 14.02
CA PRO A 106 -15.27 30.46 13.21
C PRO A 106 -15.86 30.55 11.81
N ASN A 107 -15.05 30.27 10.79
CA ASN A 107 -15.49 30.20 9.40
C ASN A 107 -15.56 28.75 8.89
N ASP A 108 -16.01 28.57 7.67
CA ASP A 108 -16.13 27.27 6.99
C ASP A 108 -14.82 26.44 7.07
N ARG A 109 -13.68 27.10 6.87
CA ARG A 109 -12.34 26.49 6.97
C ARG A 109 -12.04 25.99 8.38
N THR A 110 -12.45 26.71 9.43
CA THR A 110 -12.26 26.30 10.83
C THR A 110 -12.90 24.94 11.10
N TYR A 111 -14.15 24.77 10.68
CA TYR A 111 -14.89 23.54 10.87
C TYR A 111 -14.31 22.39 10.03
N THR A 112 -13.91 22.68 8.79
CA THR A 112 -13.24 21.70 7.93
C THR A 112 -11.95 21.18 8.55
N ILE A 113 -11.10 22.06 9.12
CA ILE A 113 -9.84 21.66 9.78
C ILE A 113 -10.14 20.78 10.99
N LEU A 114 -11.11 21.14 11.83
CA LEU A 114 -11.48 20.36 13.02
C LEU A 114 -12.01 18.98 12.68
N LEU A 115 -12.96 18.91 11.75
CA LEU A 115 -13.57 17.64 11.35
C LEU A 115 -12.56 16.72 10.64
N THR A 116 -11.71 17.28 9.78
CA THR A 116 -10.60 16.54 9.16
C THR A 116 -9.58 16.08 10.22
N GLY A 117 -9.36 16.90 11.26
CA GLY A 117 -8.52 16.55 12.40
C GLY A 117 -9.09 15.36 13.19
N CYS A 118 -10.39 15.36 13.43
CA CYS A 118 -11.09 14.22 14.04
C CYS A 118 -10.93 12.95 13.17
N ALA A 119 -11.04 13.08 11.85
CA ALA A 119 -10.85 11.97 10.93
C ALA A 119 -9.42 11.40 10.94
N LYS A 120 -8.40 12.20 11.28
CA LYS A 120 -7.00 11.79 11.39
C LYS A 120 -6.57 11.41 12.82
N SER A 121 -7.50 11.38 13.78
CA SER A 121 -7.23 11.04 15.17
C SER A 121 -6.57 9.66 15.32
N LEU A 122 -5.71 9.53 16.34
CA LEU A 122 -5.13 8.24 16.75
C LEU A 122 -6.18 7.33 17.40
N ASP A 123 -7.18 7.92 18.06
CA ASP A 123 -8.34 7.23 18.62
C ASP A 123 -9.61 7.68 17.87
N PRO A 124 -9.98 6.98 16.79
CA PRO A 124 -11.17 7.31 16.01
C PRO A 124 -12.46 7.18 16.82
N LYS A 125 -12.57 6.20 17.74
CA LYS A 125 -13.78 5.98 18.53
C LYS A 125 -14.07 7.16 19.47
N ALA A 126 -13.06 7.67 20.15
CA ALA A 126 -13.20 8.86 20.99
C ALA A 126 -13.41 10.16 20.18
N ALA A 127 -13.08 10.17 18.89
CA ALA A 127 -13.29 11.31 18.01
C ALA A 127 -14.73 11.43 17.47
N VAL A 128 -15.47 10.32 17.33
CA VAL A 128 -16.85 10.32 16.78
C VAL A 128 -17.78 11.28 17.54
N PRO A 129 -17.99 11.17 18.87
CA PRO A 129 -18.95 12.03 19.55
C PRO A 129 -18.58 13.51 19.43
N LYS A 130 -17.29 13.84 19.36
CA LYS A 130 -16.81 15.22 19.19
C LYS A 130 -17.10 15.75 17.79
N ALA A 131 -16.82 14.96 16.76
CA ALA A 131 -17.08 15.31 15.37
C ALA A 131 -18.59 15.49 15.13
N VAL A 132 -19.40 14.56 15.64
CA VAL A 132 -20.88 14.63 15.57
C VAL A 132 -21.40 15.87 16.28
N ALA A 133 -20.92 16.20 17.49
CA ALA A 133 -21.32 17.40 18.22
C ALA A 133 -20.96 18.70 17.46
N ILE A 134 -19.76 18.76 16.87
CA ILE A 134 -19.32 19.90 16.05
C ILE A 134 -20.22 20.01 14.82
N TYR A 135 -20.47 18.91 14.11
CA TYR A 135 -21.32 18.90 12.91
C TYR A 135 -22.76 19.30 13.24
N ASN A 136 -23.37 18.75 14.30
CA ASN A 136 -24.70 19.11 14.73
C ASN A 136 -24.83 20.60 15.11
N SER A 137 -23.75 21.22 15.56
CA SER A 137 -23.75 22.67 15.81
C SER A 137 -23.91 23.49 14.51
N LEU A 138 -23.47 22.96 13.36
CA LEU A 138 -23.64 23.59 12.04
C LEU A 138 -25.04 23.40 11.45
N LEU A 139 -25.82 22.41 11.95
CA LEU A 139 -27.18 22.16 11.52
C LEU A 139 -28.21 23.04 12.21
N LYS A 140 -27.82 23.76 13.29
CA LYS A 140 -28.73 24.64 14.02
C LYS A 140 -29.10 25.85 13.17
N GLU A 141 -30.35 26.32 13.25
CA GLU A 141 -30.85 27.48 12.50
C GLU A 141 -30.04 28.77 12.75
N ASN A 142 -29.56 28.94 13.99
CA ASN A 142 -28.78 30.10 14.42
C ASN A 142 -27.27 29.97 14.14
N SER A 143 -26.83 28.96 13.37
CA SER A 143 -25.42 28.80 13.05
C SER A 143 -24.99 29.84 12.01
N VAL A 144 -23.88 30.57 12.31
CA VAL A 144 -23.26 31.53 11.39
C VAL A 144 -22.73 30.83 10.14
N VAL A 145 -22.19 29.62 10.31
CA VAL A 145 -21.71 28.77 9.21
C VAL A 145 -22.67 27.60 9.06
N ARG A 146 -23.20 27.41 7.85
CA ARG A 146 -24.08 26.29 7.54
C ARG A 146 -23.26 25.06 7.12
N ALA A 147 -23.71 23.88 7.51
CA ALA A 147 -23.10 22.64 7.09
C ALA A 147 -23.19 22.49 5.56
N ASN A 148 -22.11 22.05 4.95
CA ASN A 148 -21.99 21.76 3.51
C ASN A 148 -21.54 20.31 3.26
N SER A 149 -21.42 19.90 1.99
CA SER A 149 -21.00 18.55 1.61
C SER A 149 -19.61 18.19 2.13
N PHE A 150 -18.68 19.14 2.27
CA PHE A 150 -17.33 18.88 2.81
C PHE A 150 -17.40 18.51 4.30
N HIS A 151 -18.22 19.25 5.08
CA HIS A 151 -18.44 18.94 6.48
C HIS A 151 -19.10 17.57 6.67
N LEU A 152 -20.15 17.29 5.87
CA LEU A 152 -20.82 15.99 5.85
C LEU A 152 -19.83 14.85 5.61
N ASN A 153 -19.06 14.96 4.56
CA ASN A 153 -18.08 13.93 4.17
C ASN A 153 -16.97 13.75 5.22
N ALA A 154 -16.50 14.83 5.84
CA ALA A 154 -15.49 14.76 6.88
C ALA A 154 -16.00 13.98 8.11
N VAL A 155 -17.25 14.20 8.54
CA VAL A 155 -17.82 13.44 9.67
C VAL A 155 -18.07 11.99 9.31
N LEU A 156 -18.57 11.70 8.10
CA LEU A 156 -18.73 10.33 7.62
C LEU A 156 -17.40 9.57 7.63
N GLN A 157 -16.30 10.24 7.27
CA GLN A 157 -14.96 9.65 7.33
C GLN A 157 -14.53 9.34 8.77
N VAL A 158 -14.88 10.19 9.76
CA VAL A 158 -14.62 9.90 11.19
C VAL A 158 -15.36 8.64 11.62
N CYS A 159 -16.67 8.57 11.35
CA CYS A 159 -17.52 7.43 11.69
C CYS A 159 -17.03 6.14 11.01
N GLY A 160 -16.69 6.21 9.71
CA GLY A 160 -16.18 5.07 8.95
C GLY A 160 -14.86 4.52 9.50
N ARG A 161 -13.92 5.39 9.89
CA ARG A 161 -12.66 4.96 10.53
C ARG A 161 -12.84 4.37 11.92
N ALA A 162 -13.86 4.81 12.64
CA ALA A 162 -14.22 4.25 13.95
C ALA A 162 -14.96 2.91 13.85
N GLY A 163 -15.49 2.58 12.66
CA GLY A 163 -16.41 1.46 12.47
C GLY A 163 -17.78 1.68 13.12
N ASP A 164 -18.16 2.95 13.34
CA ASP A 164 -19.45 3.34 13.89
C ASP A 164 -20.44 3.57 12.75
N VAL A 165 -21.06 2.47 12.32
CA VAL A 165 -21.98 2.44 11.18
C VAL A 165 -23.30 3.15 11.52
N ASP A 166 -23.76 3.07 12.77
CA ASP A 166 -25.02 3.67 13.18
C ASP A 166 -24.92 5.20 13.20
N ALA A 167 -23.85 5.75 13.78
CA ALA A 167 -23.55 7.17 13.69
C ALA A 167 -23.38 7.61 12.24
N MET A 168 -22.72 6.81 11.40
CA MET A 168 -22.52 7.11 9.98
C MET A 168 -23.85 7.25 9.24
N PHE A 169 -24.79 6.32 9.39
CA PHE A 169 -26.09 6.42 8.73
C PHE A 169 -26.95 7.55 9.30
N SER A 170 -26.88 7.80 10.62
CA SER A 170 -27.55 8.95 11.22
C SER A 170 -27.08 10.28 10.58
N ILE A 171 -25.78 10.43 10.36
CA ILE A 171 -25.21 11.61 9.69
C ILE A 171 -25.55 11.63 8.20
N ALA A 172 -25.48 10.49 7.50
CA ALA A 172 -25.83 10.40 6.08
C ALA A 172 -27.27 10.85 5.81
N ASN A 173 -28.21 10.52 6.71
CA ASN A 173 -29.62 10.93 6.62
C ASN A 173 -29.82 12.44 6.76
N THR A 174 -28.82 13.21 7.22
CA THR A 174 -28.86 14.68 7.24
C THR A 174 -28.54 15.32 5.89
N ALA A 175 -28.20 14.51 4.87
CA ALA A 175 -27.93 15.00 3.53
C ALA A 175 -29.16 15.68 2.93
N ASP A 176 -28.97 16.89 2.41
CA ASP A 176 -30.02 17.69 1.77
C ASP A 176 -29.39 18.59 0.71
N ALA A 177 -29.74 18.31 -0.54
CA ALA A 177 -29.21 19.06 -1.67
C ALA A 177 -29.66 20.55 -1.66
N ARG A 178 -30.88 20.83 -1.14
CA ARG A 178 -31.41 22.20 -1.04
C ARG A 178 -30.68 23.03 0.00
N ALA A 179 -30.20 22.36 1.06
CA ALA A 179 -29.43 22.98 2.14
C ALA A 179 -27.91 22.94 1.88
N GLY A 180 -27.44 22.67 0.67
CA GLY A 180 -26.02 22.64 0.31
C GLY A 180 -25.26 21.39 0.78
N ARG A 181 -25.95 20.37 1.34
CA ARG A 181 -25.38 19.09 1.80
C ARG A 181 -25.69 17.98 0.81
N LYS A 182 -25.39 18.21 -0.48
CA LYS A 182 -25.61 17.20 -1.53
C LYS A 182 -24.69 16.01 -1.34
N THR A 183 -25.23 14.80 -1.49
CA THR A 183 -24.42 13.57 -1.60
C THR A 183 -23.61 13.60 -2.89
N THR A 184 -22.34 13.20 -2.79
CA THR A 184 -21.38 13.15 -3.89
C THR A 184 -20.88 11.72 -4.08
N ALA A 185 -20.15 11.43 -5.16
CA ALA A 185 -19.47 10.15 -5.32
C ALA A 185 -18.59 9.83 -4.10
N TYR A 186 -17.87 10.82 -3.58
CA TYR A 186 -17.05 10.67 -2.36
C TYR A 186 -17.87 10.27 -1.13
N THR A 187 -19.10 10.77 -0.98
CA THR A 187 -20.01 10.39 0.11
C THR A 187 -20.31 8.89 0.07
N TYR A 188 -20.74 8.39 -1.10
CA TYR A 188 -21.06 6.98 -1.28
C TYR A 188 -19.82 6.08 -1.19
N THR A 189 -18.69 6.52 -1.74
CA THR A 189 -17.40 5.81 -1.60
C THR A 189 -17.00 5.64 -0.14
N THR A 190 -17.17 6.70 0.67
CA THR A 190 -16.86 6.66 2.10
C THR A 190 -17.75 5.68 2.84
N ILE A 191 -19.06 5.68 2.57
CA ILE A 191 -20.02 4.76 3.20
C ILE A 191 -19.74 3.31 2.81
N ILE A 192 -19.56 3.03 1.50
CA ILE A 192 -19.30 1.67 1.00
C ILE A 192 -17.98 1.12 1.57
N ASN A 193 -16.92 1.92 1.58
CA ASN A 193 -15.63 1.52 2.16
C ASN A 193 -15.73 1.29 3.67
N ALA A 194 -16.49 2.12 4.42
CA ALA A 194 -16.68 1.95 5.84
C ALA A 194 -17.38 0.62 6.17
N LEU A 195 -18.45 0.30 5.43
CA LEU A 195 -19.17 -0.98 5.57
C LEU A 195 -18.25 -2.17 5.27
N ARG A 196 -17.43 -2.06 4.22
CA ARG A 196 -16.47 -3.09 3.86
C ARG A 196 -15.41 -3.29 4.94
N PHE A 197 -14.76 -2.22 5.42
CA PHE A 197 -13.73 -2.30 6.46
C PHE A 197 -14.27 -2.80 7.79
N GLU A 198 -15.51 -2.47 8.12
CA GLU A 198 -16.18 -2.99 9.33
C GLU A 198 -16.38 -4.51 9.25
N ALA A 199 -16.79 -5.03 8.09
CA ALA A 199 -16.96 -6.46 7.86
C ALA A 199 -15.62 -7.21 7.79
N GLU A 200 -14.57 -6.60 7.21
CA GLU A 200 -13.22 -7.14 7.09
C GLU A 200 -12.37 -6.97 8.37
N ASN A 201 -12.88 -6.36 9.43
CA ASN A 201 -12.10 -6.07 10.64
C ASN A 201 -11.52 -7.34 11.28
N PRO A 202 -10.16 -7.48 11.36
CA PRO A 202 -9.52 -8.70 11.82
C PRO A 202 -9.83 -9.03 13.30
N GLU A 203 -10.04 -8.02 14.14
CA GLU A 203 -10.37 -8.22 15.55
C GLU A 203 -11.77 -8.83 15.70
N LYS A 204 -12.73 -8.34 14.92
CA LYS A 204 -14.08 -8.88 14.89
C LYS A 204 -14.15 -10.27 14.24
N GLN A 205 -13.31 -10.52 13.23
CA GLN A 205 -13.23 -11.84 12.60
C GLN A 205 -12.63 -12.90 13.52
N LYS A 206 -11.65 -12.56 14.35
CA LYS A 206 -11.07 -13.49 15.34
C LYS A 206 -12.07 -13.93 16.42
N SER A 207 -13.04 -13.08 16.75
CA SER A 207 -14.06 -13.36 17.78
C SER A 207 -15.31 -14.04 17.25
N ARG A 208 -15.47 -14.16 15.92
CA ARG A 208 -16.63 -14.75 15.25
C ARG A 208 -16.34 -16.16 14.75
N SER A 209 -17.38 -16.99 14.70
CA SER A 209 -17.31 -18.26 13.97
C SER A 209 -17.18 -18.01 12.45
N LEU A 210 -16.79 -19.04 11.71
CA LEU A 210 -16.69 -18.96 10.25
C LEU A 210 -18.07 -18.58 9.64
N GLN A 211 -19.15 -19.19 10.13
CA GLN A 211 -20.51 -18.93 9.63
C GLN A 211 -20.95 -17.50 9.90
N GLU A 212 -20.76 -16.99 11.11
CA GLU A 212 -21.07 -15.59 11.46
C GLU A 212 -20.27 -14.59 10.61
N THR A 213 -19.04 -14.93 10.24
CA THR A 213 -18.21 -14.10 9.36
C THR A 213 -18.79 -14.08 7.94
N LEU A 214 -19.19 -15.24 7.41
CA LEU A 214 -19.83 -15.34 6.10
C LEU A 214 -21.17 -14.59 6.05
N ASP A 215 -21.99 -14.73 7.09
CA ASP A 215 -23.28 -14.03 7.19
C ASP A 215 -23.10 -12.51 7.29
N ALA A 216 -22.11 -12.04 8.05
CA ALA A 216 -21.76 -10.63 8.13
C ALA A 216 -21.31 -10.07 6.77
N MET A 217 -20.49 -10.83 6.02
CA MET A 217 -20.08 -10.46 4.67
C MET A 217 -21.28 -10.40 3.70
N ALA A 218 -22.16 -11.39 3.73
CA ALA A 218 -23.36 -11.42 2.89
C ALA A 218 -24.30 -10.24 3.19
N GLN A 219 -24.50 -9.90 4.47
CA GLN A 219 -25.30 -8.74 4.88
C GLN A 219 -24.66 -7.42 4.42
N MET A 220 -23.34 -7.29 4.55
CA MET A 220 -22.60 -6.11 4.05
C MET A 220 -22.79 -5.95 2.55
N VAL A 221 -22.60 -7.01 1.75
CA VAL A 221 -22.82 -6.99 0.31
C VAL A 221 -24.25 -6.57 -0.04
N LYS A 222 -25.26 -7.11 0.66
CA LYS A 222 -26.67 -6.74 0.46
C LYS A 222 -26.93 -5.26 0.73
N ARG A 223 -26.39 -4.72 1.83
CA ARG A 223 -26.50 -3.28 2.16
C ARG A 223 -25.84 -2.40 1.10
N CYS A 224 -24.65 -2.75 0.67
CA CYS A 224 -23.93 -2.00 -0.38
C CYS A 224 -24.66 -2.04 -1.73
N LYS A 225 -25.31 -3.17 -2.10
CA LYS A 225 -26.14 -3.26 -3.30
C LYS A 225 -27.34 -2.32 -3.24
N ALA A 226 -28.03 -2.22 -2.10
CA ALA A 226 -29.14 -1.29 -1.93
C ALA A 226 -28.70 0.18 -2.09
N ILE A 227 -27.52 0.54 -1.53
CA ILE A 227 -26.91 1.88 -1.73
C ILE A 227 -26.56 2.08 -3.21
N TRP A 228 -26.02 1.05 -3.86
CA TRP A 228 -25.65 1.11 -5.28
C TRP A 228 -26.85 1.35 -6.20
N GLU A 229 -28.02 0.76 -5.90
CA GLU A 229 -29.25 1.04 -6.63
C GLU A 229 -29.66 2.52 -6.56
N GLU A 230 -29.45 3.16 -5.39
CA GLU A 230 -29.66 4.59 -5.22
C GLU A 230 -28.65 5.40 -6.04
N VAL A 231 -27.37 5.02 -6.01
CA VAL A 231 -26.30 5.64 -6.82
C VAL A 231 -26.66 5.59 -8.30
N MET A 232 -27.07 4.42 -8.80
CA MET A 232 -27.43 4.24 -10.22
C MET A 232 -28.68 5.03 -10.61
N ARG A 233 -29.66 5.14 -9.73
CA ARG A 233 -30.84 6.01 -9.99
C ARG A 233 -30.45 7.48 -10.10
N ASN A 234 -29.58 7.97 -9.21
CA ASN A 234 -29.13 9.35 -9.19
C ASN A 234 -28.22 9.66 -10.39
N TRP A 235 -27.35 8.73 -10.78
CA TRP A 235 -26.51 8.85 -11.97
C TRP A 235 -27.33 8.89 -13.26
N ARG A 236 -28.30 7.99 -13.44
CA ARG A 236 -29.20 8.00 -14.61
C ARG A 236 -30.07 9.24 -14.68
N LYS A 237 -30.38 9.87 -13.54
CA LYS A 237 -31.06 11.20 -13.49
C LYS A 237 -30.13 12.37 -13.76
N GLY A 238 -28.82 12.15 -13.89
CA GLY A 238 -27.82 13.22 -14.05
C GLY A 238 -27.59 14.07 -12.80
N THR A 239 -28.07 13.63 -11.62
CA THR A 239 -27.89 14.36 -10.35
C THR A 239 -26.61 13.97 -9.62
N LEU A 240 -25.98 12.85 -9.98
CA LEU A 240 -24.73 12.35 -9.45
C LEU A 240 -23.76 12.03 -10.59
N GLU A 241 -22.51 12.43 -10.46
CA GLU A 241 -21.42 12.02 -11.35
C GLU A 241 -20.70 10.83 -10.71
N LEU A 242 -20.43 9.80 -11.52
CA LEU A 242 -19.60 8.66 -11.09
C LEU A 242 -18.14 8.99 -11.27
N ASP A 243 -17.32 8.58 -10.28
CA ASP A 243 -15.87 8.57 -10.40
C ASP A 243 -15.33 7.11 -10.31
N GLU A 244 -14.06 6.94 -10.65
CA GLU A 244 -13.39 5.65 -10.58
C GLU A 244 -13.45 5.05 -9.16
N ASP A 245 -13.25 5.89 -8.13
CA ASP A 245 -13.14 5.42 -6.76
C ASP A 245 -14.45 4.82 -6.26
N LEU A 246 -15.60 5.41 -6.62
CA LEU A 246 -16.91 4.90 -6.26
C LEU A 246 -17.21 3.55 -6.94
N VAL A 247 -16.96 3.46 -8.25
CA VAL A 247 -17.17 2.21 -9.00
C VAL A 247 -16.25 1.11 -8.48
N CYS A 248 -14.97 1.42 -8.27
CA CYS A 248 -14.01 0.47 -7.70
C CYS A 248 -14.35 0.08 -6.26
N ALA A 249 -14.90 0.97 -5.44
CA ALA A 249 -15.34 0.63 -4.09
C ALA A 249 -16.47 -0.41 -4.13
N MET A 250 -17.47 -0.21 -4.98
CA MET A 250 -18.56 -1.18 -5.15
C MET A 250 -18.06 -2.50 -5.71
N ALA A 251 -17.20 -2.48 -6.71
CA ALA A 251 -16.65 -3.70 -7.29
C ALA A 251 -15.78 -4.50 -6.29
N ARG A 252 -15.05 -3.82 -5.38
CA ARG A 252 -14.34 -4.49 -4.26
C ARG A 252 -15.30 -5.16 -3.27
N VAL A 253 -16.48 -4.60 -3.06
CA VAL A 253 -17.54 -5.25 -2.27
C VAL A 253 -18.02 -6.51 -2.97
N LEU A 254 -18.28 -6.47 -4.28
CA LEU A 254 -18.71 -7.63 -5.07
C LEU A 254 -17.66 -8.76 -5.07
N LEU A 255 -16.36 -8.44 -4.96
CA LEU A 255 -15.29 -9.43 -4.80
C LEU A 255 -15.41 -10.27 -3.53
N LEU A 256 -16.02 -9.72 -2.47
CA LEU A 256 -16.25 -10.38 -1.19
C LEU A 256 -17.58 -11.14 -1.16
N GLY A 257 -18.40 -10.97 -2.18
CA GLY A 257 -19.67 -11.66 -2.35
C GLY A 257 -19.53 -13.07 -2.93
N ASP A 258 -20.67 -13.63 -3.31
CA ASP A 258 -20.75 -14.95 -3.93
C ASP A 258 -20.18 -14.97 -5.37
N LYS A 259 -20.19 -16.14 -6.01
CA LYS A 259 -19.71 -16.29 -7.40
C LYS A 259 -20.51 -15.46 -8.40
N LYS A 260 -21.82 -15.23 -8.15
CA LYS A 260 -22.67 -14.38 -8.99
C LYS A 260 -22.27 -12.92 -8.85
N ASP A 261 -21.97 -12.49 -7.62
CA ASP A 261 -21.49 -11.14 -7.35
C ASP A 261 -20.16 -10.86 -8.03
N GLN A 262 -19.22 -11.81 -7.93
CA GLN A 262 -17.92 -11.72 -8.60
C GLN A 262 -18.05 -11.69 -10.13
N ALA A 263 -19.00 -12.44 -10.70
CA ALA A 263 -19.27 -12.43 -12.13
C ALA A 263 -19.86 -11.09 -12.62
N ASN A 264 -20.55 -10.35 -11.73
CA ASN A 264 -21.14 -9.05 -12.06
C ASN A 264 -20.15 -7.89 -12.09
N ILE A 265 -18.87 -8.10 -11.74
CA ILE A 265 -17.86 -7.03 -11.70
C ILE A 265 -17.57 -6.49 -13.12
N ILE A 266 -17.33 -7.35 -14.09
CA ILE A 266 -17.06 -6.91 -15.47
C ILE A 266 -18.27 -6.21 -16.10
N PRO A 267 -19.52 -6.76 -16.01
CA PRO A 267 -20.73 -6.04 -16.43
C PRO A 267 -20.90 -4.67 -15.74
N LEU A 268 -20.59 -4.55 -14.45
CA LEU A 268 -20.61 -3.27 -13.74
C LEU A 268 -19.65 -2.25 -14.38
N LEU A 269 -18.44 -2.66 -14.72
CA LEU A 269 -17.44 -1.78 -15.35
C LEU A 269 -17.86 -1.42 -16.80
N GLU A 270 -18.49 -2.35 -17.52
CA GLU A 270 -19.05 -2.08 -18.84
C GLU A 270 -20.16 -1.01 -18.76
N GLU A 271 -21.11 -1.16 -17.83
CA GLU A 271 -22.22 -0.23 -17.67
C GLU A 271 -21.77 1.18 -17.22
N THR A 272 -20.79 1.26 -16.30
CA THR A 272 -20.44 2.54 -15.63
C THR A 272 -19.21 3.24 -16.18
N MET A 273 -18.32 2.50 -16.84
CA MET A 273 -17.04 2.99 -17.38
C MET A 273 -16.85 2.72 -18.87
N SER A 274 -17.81 2.06 -19.52
CA SER A 274 -17.69 1.60 -20.93
C SER A 274 -16.46 0.70 -21.17
N VAL A 275 -16.01 -0.05 -20.16
CA VAL A 275 -14.94 -1.04 -20.30
C VAL A 275 -15.50 -2.26 -21.01
N ARG A 276 -14.91 -2.61 -22.16
CA ARG A 276 -15.37 -3.73 -22.97
C ARG A 276 -15.30 -5.06 -22.23
N ASP A 277 -16.37 -5.86 -22.27
CA ASP A 277 -16.34 -7.25 -21.79
C ASP A 277 -15.66 -8.18 -22.82
N LEU A 278 -14.42 -8.60 -22.54
CA LEU A 278 -13.64 -9.51 -23.38
C LEU A 278 -14.02 -10.98 -23.19
N ALA A 279 -14.83 -11.32 -22.19
CA ALA A 279 -15.33 -12.68 -21.97
C ALA A 279 -16.56 -13.00 -22.84
N CYS A 280 -17.28 -11.99 -23.29
CA CYS A 280 -18.47 -12.11 -24.09
C CYS A 280 -18.12 -12.42 -25.56
N LYS A 281 -18.48 -13.61 -26.04
CA LYS A 281 -18.15 -14.09 -27.40
C LYS A 281 -19.10 -13.59 -28.51
N ASN A 282 -19.95 -12.58 -28.25
CA ASN A 282 -20.92 -12.10 -29.25
C ASN A 282 -20.33 -10.98 -30.14
N PRO A 283 -19.89 -11.29 -31.38
CA PRO A 283 -19.31 -10.30 -32.28
C PRO A 283 -20.33 -9.27 -32.81
N ALA A 284 -21.63 -9.54 -32.72
CA ALA A 284 -22.67 -8.65 -33.26
C ALA A 284 -22.90 -7.36 -32.43
N LYS A 285 -22.50 -7.32 -31.16
CA LYS A 285 -22.47 -6.10 -30.34
C LYS A 285 -21.21 -5.24 -30.57
N ASP A 286 -20.21 -5.80 -31.23
CA ASP A 286 -18.89 -5.21 -31.38
C ASP A 286 -18.85 -3.96 -32.27
N HIS A 287 -19.75 -3.84 -33.26
CA HIS A 287 -19.69 -2.73 -34.22
C HIS A 287 -20.57 -1.51 -33.86
N ALA A 288 -21.61 -1.68 -33.05
CA ALA A 288 -22.58 -0.61 -32.79
C ALA A 288 -22.20 0.32 -31.61
N LEU A 289 -21.36 -0.14 -30.67
CA LEU A 289 -20.97 0.64 -29.47
C LEU A 289 -19.61 1.35 -29.60
N HIS A 290 -18.84 1.07 -30.64
CA HIS A 290 -17.47 1.53 -30.79
C HIS A 290 -17.28 2.98 -31.24
N MET A 291 -18.34 3.68 -31.58
CA MET A 291 -18.27 5.06 -32.05
C MET A 291 -19.07 6.03 -31.19
N ASN A 292 -19.38 5.69 -29.95
CA ASN A 292 -19.98 6.65 -29.04
C ASN A 292 -18.95 7.73 -28.66
N GLU A 293 -19.33 8.97 -28.88
CA GLU A 293 -18.56 10.21 -28.75
C GLU A 293 -17.86 10.39 -27.37
N GLY A 294 -18.22 9.59 -26.36
CA GLY A 294 -17.57 9.59 -25.04
C GLY A 294 -16.10 9.11 -25.04
N MET A 295 -15.72 8.18 -25.92
CA MET A 295 -14.34 7.70 -26.01
C MET A 295 -13.42 8.62 -26.79
N LYS A 296 -13.96 9.44 -27.73
CA LYS A 296 -13.20 10.52 -28.36
C LYS A 296 -12.79 11.59 -27.33
N GLY A 297 -13.59 11.79 -26.28
CA GLY A 297 -13.29 12.67 -25.16
C GLY A 297 -12.16 12.14 -24.24
N ILE A 298 -12.04 10.82 -24.08
CA ILE A 298 -10.97 10.22 -23.25
C ILE A 298 -9.60 10.30 -23.94
N ALA A 299 -9.53 10.03 -25.23
CA ALA A 299 -8.31 10.20 -26.02
C ALA A 299 -7.89 11.67 -26.14
N ALA A 300 -8.85 12.61 -26.15
CA ALA A 300 -8.58 14.04 -26.16
C ALA A 300 -8.21 14.63 -24.79
N ALA A 301 -8.63 14.00 -23.68
CA ALA A 301 -8.28 14.44 -22.33
C ALA A 301 -6.87 13.99 -21.89
N VAL A 302 -6.30 12.99 -22.56
CA VAL A 302 -4.92 12.48 -22.29
C VAL A 302 -3.89 13.10 -23.23
N GLY A 303 -4.30 13.67 -24.36
CA GLY A 303 -3.40 14.28 -25.34
C GLY A 303 -3.80 15.70 -25.73
N THR A 304 -2.98 16.67 -25.32
CA THR A 304 -2.87 18.04 -25.82
C THR A 304 -3.99 19.04 -25.45
N ALA A 305 -3.66 19.97 -24.56
CA ALA A 305 -4.22 21.31 -24.52
C ALA A 305 -3.98 22.02 -25.88
N GLY A 306 -5.01 22.05 -26.72
CA GLY A 306 -4.98 22.71 -28.03
C GLY A 306 -6.39 23.00 -28.51
N SER A 307 -6.74 24.28 -28.45
CA SER A 307 -7.95 24.93 -28.86
C SER A 307 -8.68 24.37 -30.11
N ALA A 308 -9.96 24.01 -29.94
CA ALA A 308 -10.98 24.23 -30.98
C ALA A 308 -12.37 24.33 -30.34
N GLN A 309 -12.90 25.53 -30.31
CA GLN A 309 -14.30 25.85 -30.03
C GLN A 309 -15.20 25.22 -31.09
N GLN A 310 -15.87 24.12 -30.81
CA GLN A 310 -17.02 23.67 -31.57
C GLN A 310 -18.30 24.06 -30.83
N LYS A 311 -19.13 24.87 -31.50
CA LYS A 311 -20.47 25.31 -31.07
C LYS A 311 -21.35 24.09 -30.80
N ALA A 312 -21.72 23.89 -29.52
CA ALA A 312 -22.61 22.82 -29.08
C ALA A 312 -24.07 23.18 -29.43
N VAL A 313 -24.74 22.29 -30.14
CA VAL A 313 -26.20 22.27 -30.30
C VAL A 313 -26.80 21.77 -28.98
N PRO A 314 -27.78 22.42 -28.35
CA PRO A 314 -28.36 21.98 -27.09
C PRO A 314 -29.21 20.72 -27.30
N SER A 315 -28.74 19.55 -26.88
CA SER A 315 -29.55 18.36 -26.80
C SER A 315 -30.25 18.31 -25.43
N THR A 316 -31.57 18.15 -25.44
CA THR A 316 -32.49 18.15 -24.28
C THR A 316 -32.42 16.86 -23.42
N LYS A 317 -31.52 15.92 -23.70
CA LYS A 317 -31.32 14.71 -22.86
C LYS A 317 -30.13 14.92 -21.95
N PRO A 318 -30.23 14.55 -20.63
CA PRO A 318 -29.11 14.62 -19.74
C PRO A 318 -27.95 13.75 -20.30
N ARG A 319 -26.78 14.36 -20.52
CA ARG A 319 -25.58 13.61 -20.92
C ARG A 319 -25.15 12.77 -19.72
N ILE A 320 -25.25 11.46 -19.83
CA ILE A 320 -24.74 10.52 -18.85
C ILE A 320 -23.21 10.51 -19.00
N ASN A 321 -22.49 10.98 -17.98
CA ASN A 321 -21.04 10.95 -17.94
C ASN A 321 -20.58 9.63 -17.36
N TYR A 322 -19.84 8.83 -18.14
CA TYR A 322 -19.19 7.61 -17.68
C TYR A 322 -17.96 7.93 -16.82
N ALA A 323 -17.69 7.10 -15.82
CA ALA A 323 -16.47 7.22 -15.05
C ALA A 323 -15.25 6.80 -15.88
N ILE A 324 -14.15 7.54 -15.76
CA ILE A 324 -12.93 7.29 -16.53
C ILE A 324 -12.12 6.18 -15.84
N PRO A 325 -11.88 5.03 -16.50
CA PRO A 325 -11.05 3.97 -15.92
C PRO A 325 -9.58 4.40 -15.85
N ARG A 326 -8.93 4.13 -14.70
CA ARG A 326 -7.52 4.43 -14.42
C ARG A 326 -6.82 3.21 -13.81
N SER A 327 -5.67 3.42 -13.15
CA SER A 327 -4.86 2.35 -12.55
C SER A 327 -5.60 1.54 -11.49
N ASN A 328 -6.51 2.14 -10.72
CA ASN A 328 -7.34 1.43 -9.74
C ASN A 328 -8.28 0.41 -10.41
N THR A 329 -8.88 0.78 -11.54
CA THR A 329 -9.75 -0.11 -12.33
C THR A 329 -8.95 -1.28 -12.91
N LEU A 330 -7.78 -1.02 -13.47
CA LEU A 330 -6.89 -2.08 -13.97
C LEU A 330 -6.50 -3.05 -12.85
N SER A 331 -6.06 -2.54 -11.71
CA SER A 331 -5.73 -3.36 -10.53
C SER A 331 -6.89 -4.26 -10.08
N LEU A 332 -8.10 -3.71 -10.07
CA LEU A 332 -9.32 -4.43 -9.72
C LEU A 332 -9.63 -5.55 -10.70
N VAL A 333 -9.61 -5.28 -12.00
CA VAL A 333 -9.86 -6.27 -13.07
C VAL A 333 -8.85 -7.42 -12.97
N LEU A 334 -7.56 -7.09 -12.87
CA LEU A 334 -6.50 -8.09 -12.74
C LEU A 334 -6.68 -8.95 -11.48
N THR A 335 -7.05 -8.34 -10.36
CA THR A 335 -7.31 -9.06 -9.10
C THR A 335 -8.52 -10.00 -9.24
N THR A 336 -9.62 -9.52 -9.82
CA THR A 336 -10.83 -10.31 -10.06
C THR A 336 -10.55 -11.54 -10.92
N LEU A 337 -9.88 -11.34 -12.06
CA LEU A 337 -9.57 -12.41 -13.00
C LEU A 337 -8.55 -13.40 -12.43
N LEU A 338 -7.62 -12.90 -11.60
CA LEU A 338 -6.67 -13.77 -10.91
C LEU A 338 -7.37 -14.67 -9.87
N GLN A 339 -8.32 -14.14 -9.09
CA GLN A 339 -9.13 -14.93 -8.15
C GLN A 339 -9.96 -16.00 -8.89
N ASN A 340 -10.53 -15.63 -10.03
CA ASN A 340 -11.34 -16.53 -10.88
C ASN A 340 -10.51 -17.48 -11.75
N ARG A 341 -9.18 -17.52 -11.57
CA ARG A 341 -8.24 -18.38 -12.34
C ARG A 341 -8.26 -18.12 -13.86
N GLN A 342 -8.64 -16.93 -14.30
CA GLN A 342 -8.74 -16.51 -15.70
C GLN A 342 -7.52 -15.70 -16.16
N ALA A 343 -6.34 -16.22 -15.93
CA ALA A 343 -5.10 -15.49 -16.14
C ALA A 343 -4.83 -15.10 -17.61
N LYS A 344 -5.28 -15.91 -18.59
CA LYS A 344 -5.19 -15.54 -20.02
C LYS A 344 -6.04 -14.31 -20.33
N LEU A 345 -7.24 -14.25 -19.79
CA LEU A 345 -8.13 -13.10 -19.93
C LEU A 345 -7.56 -11.86 -19.24
N ALA A 346 -6.90 -12.03 -18.09
CA ALA A 346 -6.23 -10.93 -17.40
C ALA A 346 -5.13 -10.27 -18.25
N VAL A 347 -4.35 -11.04 -19.01
CA VAL A 347 -3.36 -10.49 -19.95
C VAL A 347 -4.06 -9.75 -21.10
N GLN A 348 -5.21 -10.21 -21.58
CA GLN A 348 -5.99 -9.50 -22.62
C GLN A 348 -6.51 -8.16 -22.10
N TYR A 349 -7.02 -8.11 -20.86
CA TYR A 349 -7.42 -6.84 -20.22
C TYR A 349 -6.22 -5.93 -19.97
N TRP A 350 -5.06 -6.46 -19.57
CA TRP A 350 -3.84 -5.67 -19.51
C TRP A 350 -3.55 -4.97 -20.84
N ASN A 351 -3.61 -5.73 -21.95
CA ASN A 351 -3.37 -5.17 -23.28
C ASN A 351 -4.43 -4.12 -23.67
N LEU A 352 -5.70 -4.37 -23.32
CA LEU A 352 -6.78 -3.41 -23.53
C LEU A 352 -6.53 -2.08 -22.81
N PHE A 353 -6.20 -2.13 -21.52
CA PHE A 353 -6.00 -0.91 -20.72
C PHE A 353 -4.71 -0.17 -21.11
N VAL A 354 -3.60 -0.88 -21.26
CA VAL A 354 -2.28 -0.25 -21.47
C VAL A 354 -2.08 0.16 -22.92
N TYR A 355 -2.37 -0.73 -23.88
CA TYR A 355 -2.07 -0.43 -25.28
C TYR A 355 -3.23 0.19 -26.05
N TYR A 356 -4.48 -0.14 -25.71
CA TYR A 356 -5.62 0.40 -26.42
C TYR A 356 -6.17 1.68 -25.75
N TYR A 357 -6.32 1.70 -24.43
CA TYR A 357 -6.76 2.91 -23.70
C TYR A 357 -5.61 3.87 -23.37
N GLY A 358 -4.35 3.47 -23.57
CA GLY A 358 -3.19 4.31 -23.30
C GLY A 358 -2.93 4.58 -21.83
N LEU A 359 -3.37 3.68 -20.95
CA LEU A 359 -3.19 3.83 -19.51
C LEU A 359 -1.72 3.59 -19.13
N GLU A 360 -1.12 4.50 -18.36
CA GLU A 360 0.19 4.31 -17.76
C GLU A 360 0.07 3.50 -16.47
N PRO A 361 0.58 2.23 -16.45
CA PRO A 361 0.49 1.39 -15.27
C PRO A 361 1.40 1.90 -14.15
N ASP A 362 0.90 1.88 -12.92
CA ASP A 362 1.70 2.15 -11.74
C ASP A 362 2.45 0.89 -11.24
N SER A 363 3.26 1.05 -10.18
CA SER A 363 4.03 -0.05 -9.60
C SER A 363 3.15 -1.21 -9.13
N ASP A 364 1.95 -0.92 -8.62
CA ASP A 364 1.01 -1.94 -8.15
C ASP A 364 0.40 -2.72 -9.32
N ASN A 365 0.08 -2.06 -10.42
CA ASN A 365 -0.40 -2.73 -11.65
C ASN A 365 0.65 -3.71 -12.19
N TRP A 366 1.92 -3.28 -12.29
CA TRP A 366 3.02 -4.15 -12.72
C TRP A 366 3.22 -5.33 -11.78
N ASN A 367 3.09 -5.10 -10.48
CA ASN A 367 3.16 -6.14 -9.47
C ASN A 367 2.00 -7.16 -9.61
N GLN A 368 0.79 -6.73 -9.97
CA GLN A 368 -0.33 -7.62 -10.27
C GLN A 368 -0.09 -8.42 -11.56
N LEU A 369 0.46 -7.81 -12.61
CA LEU A 369 0.82 -8.53 -13.84
C LEU A 369 1.86 -9.63 -13.56
N LEU A 370 2.91 -9.32 -12.78
CA LEU A 370 3.90 -10.33 -12.37
C LEU A 370 3.26 -11.46 -11.55
N ARG A 371 2.26 -11.17 -10.73
CA ARG A 371 1.50 -12.20 -10.00
C ARG A 371 0.71 -13.11 -10.94
N ILE A 372 0.23 -12.58 -12.07
CA ILE A 372 -0.41 -13.38 -13.11
C ILE A 372 0.61 -14.30 -13.79
N TYR A 373 1.78 -13.76 -14.15
CA TYR A 373 2.85 -14.55 -14.76
C TYR A 373 3.42 -15.60 -13.80
N GLU A 374 3.57 -15.28 -12.50
CA GLU A 374 3.92 -16.24 -11.46
C GLU A 374 2.96 -17.43 -11.45
N ARG A 375 1.65 -17.15 -11.47
CA ARG A 375 0.64 -18.20 -11.42
C ARG A 375 0.57 -19.06 -12.68
N ASN A 376 0.88 -18.46 -13.84
CA ASN A 376 0.88 -19.13 -15.14
C ASN A 376 2.20 -19.86 -15.45
N GLY A 377 3.26 -19.63 -14.70
CA GLY A 377 4.59 -20.08 -15.06
C GLY A 377 5.11 -19.42 -16.35
N SER A 378 4.80 -18.13 -16.58
CA SER A 378 5.26 -17.41 -17.78
C SER A 378 6.61 -16.75 -17.52
N SER A 379 7.69 -17.56 -17.43
CA SER A 379 9.04 -17.11 -17.06
C SER A 379 9.59 -16.04 -18.00
N ARG A 380 9.43 -16.21 -19.31
CA ARG A 380 9.93 -15.29 -20.33
C ARG A 380 9.32 -13.89 -20.20
N ASP A 381 8.00 -13.82 -20.00
CA ASP A 381 7.31 -12.54 -19.94
C ASP A 381 7.57 -11.84 -18.60
N ALA A 382 7.66 -12.58 -17.50
CA ALA A 382 8.04 -12.07 -16.20
C ALA A 382 9.46 -11.46 -16.20
N ALA A 383 10.44 -12.15 -16.81
CA ALA A 383 11.80 -11.65 -16.94
C ALA A 383 11.86 -10.37 -17.80
N LYS A 384 11.14 -10.33 -18.94
CA LYS A 384 11.07 -9.14 -19.81
C LYS A 384 10.51 -7.92 -19.08
N VAL A 385 9.47 -8.09 -18.26
CA VAL A 385 8.89 -6.99 -17.47
C VAL A 385 9.92 -6.42 -16.53
N VAL A 386 10.59 -7.26 -15.75
CA VAL A 386 11.59 -6.83 -14.77
C VAL A 386 12.78 -6.12 -15.46
N GLN A 387 13.19 -6.58 -16.64
CA GLN A 387 14.28 -5.94 -17.39
C GLN A 387 13.92 -4.56 -17.96
N LYS A 388 12.66 -4.37 -18.39
CA LYS A 388 12.21 -3.13 -19.03
C LYS A 388 11.82 -2.03 -18.04
N LEU A 389 11.43 -2.41 -16.81
CA LEU A 389 10.98 -1.43 -15.83
C LEU A 389 12.13 -0.59 -15.27
N PRO A 390 11.91 0.74 -15.10
CA PRO A 390 12.89 1.60 -14.44
C PRO A 390 13.01 1.26 -12.95
N ASP A 391 14.20 1.48 -12.37
CA ASP A 391 14.53 1.13 -10.98
C ASP A 391 13.53 1.69 -9.96
N LYS A 392 13.09 2.93 -10.15
CA LYS A 392 12.11 3.58 -9.26
C LYS A 392 10.75 2.90 -9.15
N MET A 393 10.40 2.05 -10.12
CA MET A 393 9.15 1.28 -10.13
C MET A 393 9.31 -0.13 -9.57
N LEU A 394 10.56 -0.64 -9.53
CA LEU A 394 10.86 -1.98 -9.09
C LEU A 394 10.93 -2.07 -7.55
N VAL A 395 10.18 -2.98 -6.98
CA VAL A 395 10.19 -3.31 -5.55
C VAL A 395 10.63 -4.76 -5.33
N PRO A 396 11.19 -5.13 -4.15
CA PRO A 396 11.73 -6.48 -3.93
C PRO A 396 10.75 -7.62 -4.24
N ILE A 397 9.47 -7.44 -3.94
CA ILE A 397 8.44 -8.46 -4.22
C ILE A 397 8.30 -8.78 -5.70
N MET A 398 8.61 -7.85 -6.61
CA MET A 398 8.52 -8.08 -8.06
C MET A 398 9.59 -9.05 -8.54
N TYR A 399 10.82 -8.95 -8.02
CA TYR A 399 11.89 -9.91 -8.30
C TYR A 399 11.52 -11.31 -7.82
N ARG A 400 10.98 -11.43 -6.58
CA ARG A 400 10.50 -12.72 -6.07
C ARG A 400 9.43 -13.33 -6.97
N ARG A 401 8.46 -12.54 -7.43
CA ARG A 401 7.38 -13.03 -8.32
C ARG A 401 7.90 -13.46 -9.68
N ALA A 402 8.82 -12.71 -10.27
CA ALA A 402 9.44 -13.08 -11.53
C ALA A 402 10.25 -14.38 -11.40
N LEU A 403 11.02 -14.55 -10.33
CA LEU A 403 11.72 -15.80 -10.04
C LEU A 403 10.76 -16.96 -9.72
N SER A 404 9.65 -16.68 -9.01
CA SER A 404 8.60 -17.68 -8.77
C SER A 404 7.91 -18.11 -10.08
N ALA A 405 7.73 -17.18 -11.04
CA ALA A 405 7.24 -17.53 -12.37
C ALA A 405 8.19 -18.50 -13.06
N CYS A 406 9.50 -18.30 -12.94
CA CYS A 406 10.51 -19.24 -13.45
C CYS A 406 10.46 -20.60 -12.73
N ALA A 407 10.26 -20.61 -11.40
CA ALA A 407 10.14 -21.83 -10.62
C ALA A 407 8.89 -22.65 -10.97
N ASN A 408 7.83 -21.99 -11.42
CA ASN A 408 6.58 -22.62 -11.85
C ASN A 408 6.61 -23.09 -13.31
N ASP A 409 7.54 -22.57 -14.12
CA ASP A 409 7.71 -22.88 -15.54
C ASP A 409 8.62 -24.12 -15.75
N LYS A 410 8.24 -25.25 -15.13
CA LYS A 410 9.08 -26.45 -15.02
C LYS A 410 9.36 -27.15 -16.36
N MET A 411 8.50 -26.93 -17.36
CA MET A 411 8.62 -27.55 -18.67
C MET A 411 9.50 -26.74 -19.64
N ASN A 412 9.80 -25.49 -19.30
CA ASN A 412 10.55 -24.59 -20.16
C ASN A 412 12.06 -24.74 -19.92
N GLN A 413 12.77 -25.18 -20.93
CA GLN A 413 14.22 -25.32 -20.90
C GLN A 413 14.95 -24.02 -20.59
N LYS A 414 14.39 -22.86 -21.00
CA LYS A 414 14.96 -21.53 -20.77
C LYS A 414 14.57 -20.88 -19.43
N ALA A 415 13.86 -21.62 -18.56
CA ALA A 415 13.43 -21.05 -17.28
C ALA A 415 14.61 -20.58 -16.41
N ILE A 416 15.72 -21.31 -16.41
CA ILE A 416 16.91 -20.93 -15.64
C ILE A 416 17.63 -19.71 -16.25
N GLU A 417 17.70 -19.59 -17.58
CA GLU A 417 18.25 -18.41 -18.26
C GLU A 417 17.44 -17.15 -17.91
N ASN A 418 16.10 -17.26 -17.96
CA ASN A 418 15.20 -16.20 -17.57
C ASN A 418 15.39 -15.82 -16.09
N ALA A 419 15.54 -16.81 -15.20
CA ALA A 419 15.79 -16.58 -13.79
C ALA A 419 17.16 -15.89 -13.55
N THR A 420 18.19 -16.28 -14.27
CA THR A 420 19.53 -15.65 -14.20
C THR A 420 19.45 -14.19 -14.61
N ALA A 421 18.76 -13.87 -15.69
CA ALA A 421 18.56 -12.50 -16.11
C ALA A 421 17.82 -11.65 -15.05
N VAL A 422 16.85 -12.22 -14.35
CA VAL A 422 16.16 -11.55 -13.22
C VAL A 422 17.11 -11.36 -12.03
N LEU A 423 17.95 -12.34 -11.70
CA LEU A 423 18.94 -12.25 -10.62
C LEU A 423 19.96 -11.15 -10.91
N GLU A 424 20.53 -11.10 -12.12
CA GLU A 424 21.46 -10.08 -12.57
C GLU A 424 20.85 -8.68 -12.47
N ARG A 425 19.63 -8.52 -12.93
CA ARG A 425 18.90 -7.26 -12.84
C ARG A 425 18.66 -6.83 -11.38
N MET A 426 18.32 -7.78 -10.50
CA MET A 426 18.15 -7.53 -9.06
C MET A 426 19.47 -7.08 -8.41
N THR A 427 20.56 -7.79 -8.67
CA THR A 427 21.87 -7.47 -8.09
C THR A 427 22.41 -6.14 -8.60
N ALA A 428 22.23 -5.82 -9.87
CA ALA A 428 22.56 -4.52 -10.44
C ALA A 428 21.77 -3.37 -9.79
N HIS A 429 20.44 -3.57 -9.57
CA HIS A 429 19.60 -2.58 -8.90
C HIS A 429 20.00 -2.37 -7.43
N VAL A 430 20.31 -3.44 -6.69
CA VAL A 430 20.82 -3.34 -5.31
C VAL A 430 22.15 -2.57 -5.27
N ALA A 431 23.07 -2.86 -6.18
CA ALA A 431 24.34 -2.15 -6.26
C ALA A 431 24.16 -0.65 -6.57
N ALA A 432 23.27 -0.32 -7.50
CA ALA A 432 22.94 1.07 -7.86
C ALA A 432 22.26 1.84 -6.72
N SER A 433 21.53 1.15 -5.83
CA SER A 433 20.76 1.75 -4.74
C SER A 433 21.61 2.34 -3.60
N LYS A 434 22.94 2.14 -3.61
CA LYS A 434 23.89 2.62 -2.58
C LYS A 434 23.45 2.29 -1.14
N GLY A 435 22.84 1.13 -0.94
CA GLY A 435 22.43 0.63 0.37
C GLY A 435 21.00 1.00 0.81
N THR A 436 20.23 1.72 0.00
CA THR A 436 18.83 2.05 0.30
C THR A 436 17.91 0.83 0.08
N MET A 437 18.28 -0.10 -0.79
CA MET A 437 17.55 -1.33 -1.07
C MET A 437 18.37 -2.54 -0.59
N PRO A 438 17.91 -3.29 0.42
CA PRO A 438 18.59 -4.51 0.84
C PRO A 438 18.38 -5.63 -0.17
N LEU A 439 19.37 -6.52 -0.29
CA LEU A 439 19.24 -7.73 -1.10
C LEU A 439 18.19 -8.66 -0.51
N ASP A 440 17.26 -9.14 -1.34
CA ASP A 440 16.18 -10.02 -0.90
C ASP A 440 16.65 -11.49 -0.86
N VAL A 441 16.92 -12.00 0.35
CA VAL A 441 17.40 -13.37 0.57
C VAL A 441 16.38 -14.41 0.06
N ARG A 442 15.07 -14.14 0.18
CA ARG A 442 14.05 -15.06 -0.36
C ARG A 442 14.10 -15.16 -1.88
N ALA A 443 14.44 -14.08 -2.57
CA ALA A 443 14.63 -14.11 -4.01
C ALA A 443 15.81 -15.02 -4.39
N LEU A 444 16.91 -14.99 -3.62
CA LEU A 444 18.03 -15.91 -3.82
C LEU A 444 17.63 -17.37 -3.62
N HIS A 445 16.84 -17.66 -2.59
CA HIS A 445 16.31 -19.01 -2.35
C HIS A 445 15.47 -19.51 -3.54
N ILE A 446 14.56 -18.67 -4.05
CA ILE A 446 13.74 -19.02 -5.21
C ILE A 446 14.61 -19.27 -6.44
N TYR A 447 15.61 -18.43 -6.70
CA TYR A 447 16.56 -18.65 -7.81
C TYR A 447 17.26 -20.00 -7.72
N LEU A 448 17.80 -20.33 -6.55
CA LEU A 448 18.44 -21.63 -6.32
C LEU A 448 17.47 -22.79 -6.57
N LYS A 449 16.22 -22.64 -6.09
CA LYS A 449 15.16 -23.63 -6.35
C LYS A 449 14.89 -23.81 -7.85
N VAL A 450 14.91 -22.74 -8.67
CA VAL A 450 14.78 -22.84 -10.12
C VAL A 450 15.90 -23.71 -10.69
N GLY A 451 17.16 -23.42 -10.36
CA GLY A 451 18.32 -24.17 -10.86
C GLY A 451 18.28 -25.66 -10.52
N LEU A 452 17.79 -25.98 -9.30
CA LEU A 452 17.67 -27.36 -8.80
C LEU A 452 16.48 -28.10 -9.42
N SER A 453 15.35 -27.43 -9.69
CA SER A 453 14.08 -28.05 -10.13
C SER A 453 13.87 -28.08 -11.64
N SER A 454 14.61 -27.26 -12.42
CA SER A 454 14.49 -27.23 -13.89
C SER A 454 15.23 -28.40 -14.55
N ASN A 455 14.77 -29.61 -14.28
CA ASN A 455 15.43 -30.84 -14.73
C ASN A 455 14.58 -31.69 -15.71
N PHE A 456 13.41 -31.20 -16.10
CA PHE A 456 12.49 -31.92 -16.97
C PHE A 456 13.12 -32.30 -18.31
N HIS A 457 13.81 -31.37 -18.97
CA HIS A 457 14.48 -31.60 -20.24
C HIS A 457 15.59 -32.67 -20.13
N PHE A 458 16.37 -32.63 -19.05
CA PHE A 458 17.43 -33.61 -18.82
C PHE A 458 16.88 -35.00 -18.57
N ARG A 459 15.73 -35.13 -17.91
CA ARG A 459 15.03 -36.41 -17.75
C ARG A 459 14.55 -36.98 -19.11
N GLN A 460 14.01 -36.12 -19.97
CA GLN A 460 13.62 -36.55 -21.33
C GLN A 460 14.84 -36.98 -22.14
N LEU A 461 15.96 -36.26 -22.07
CA LEU A 461 17.20 -36.60 -22.74
C LEU A 461 17.73 -37.98 -22.27
N ALA A 462 17.68 -38.22 -20.97
CA ALA A 462 18.07 -39.53 -20.43
C ALA A 462 17.13 -40.65 -20.84
N GLN A 463 15.81 -40.42 -20.88
CA GLN A 463 14.82 -41.40 -21.37
C GLN A 463 15.02 -41.74 -22.86
N SER A 464 15.58 -40.80 -23.65
CA SER A 464 15.95 -41.07 -25.05
C SER A 464 17.26 -41.87 -25.23
N GLY A 465 17.85 -42.39 -24.14
CA GLY A 465 19.07 -43.19 -24.15
C GLY A 465 20.37 -42.38 -23.95
N LYS A 466 20.32 -41.04 -23.89
CA LYS A 466 21.49 -40.17 -23.77
C LYS A 466 21.77 -39.79 -22.31
N VAL A 467 21.96 -40.80 -21.45
CA VAL A 467 22.06 -40.64 -19.99
C VAL A 467 23.29 -39.80 -19.60
N GLU A 468 24.46 -40.06 -20.15
CA GLU A 468 25.69 -39.34 -19.82
C GLU A 468 25.68 -37.87 -20.28
N GLU A 469 25.09 -37.60 -21.46
CA GLU A 469 24.88 -36.24 -21.94
C GLU A 469 23.94 -35.46 -21.02
N ALA A 470 22.83 -36.08 -20.59
CA ALA A 470 21.88 -35.50 -19.65
C ALA A 470 22.51 -35.23 -18.27
N ARG A 471 23.35 -36.13 -17.78
CA ARG A 471 24.06 -35.96 -16.50
C ARG A 471 25.04 -34.76 -16.53
N ARG A 472 25.84 -34.66 -17.60
CA ARG A 472 26.78 -33.56 -17.77
C ARG A 472 26.08 -32.23 -17.90
N ALA A 473 25.10 -32.12 -18.78
CA ALA A 473 24.35 -30.89 -18.99
C ALA A 473 23.62 -30.42 -17.71
N TYR A 474 23.05 -31.34 -16.93
CA TYR A 474 22.47 -30.99 -15.62
C TYR A 474 23.55 -30.59 -14.60
N GLY A 475 24.72 -31.22 -14.61
CA GLY A 475 25.87 -30.83 -13.80
C GLY A 475 26.34 -29.41 -14.10
N GLU A 476 26.46 -29.06 -15.36
CA GLU A 476 26.80 -27.71 -15.83
C GLU A 476 25.78 -26.66 -15.35
N GLN A 477 24.47 -26.97 -15.47
CA GLN A 477 23.40 -26.09 -14.95
C GLN A 477 23.53 -25.89 -13.44
N LEU A 478 23.78 -26.95 -12.65
CA LEU A 478 23.94 -26.85 -11.21
C LEU A 478 25.17 -26.01 -10.84
N ALA A 479 26.29 -26.23 -11.54
CA ALA A 479 27.52 -25.46 -11.32
C ALA A 479 27.34 -23.98 -11.65
N ALA A 480 26.72 -23.67 -12.78
CA ALA A 480 26.36 -22.30 -13.15
C ALA A 480 25.44 -21.64 -12.11
N THR A 481 24.43 -22.38 -11.63
CA THR A 481 23.50 -21.89 -10.60
C THR A 481 24.24 -21.52 -9.31
N VAL A 482 25.14 -22.40 -8.84
CA VAL A 482 25.95 -22.16 -7.61
C VAL A 482 26.91 -20.97 -7.83
N ASN A 483 27.50 -20.85 -9.01
CA ASN A 483 28.41 -19.75 -9.33
C ASN A 483 27.69 -18.39 -9.40
N ASN A 484 26.53 -18.32 -10.04
CA ASN A 484 25.74 -17.08 -10.17
C ASN A 484 25.22 -16.57 -8.83
N ILE A 485 24.79 -17.46 -7.92
CA ILE A 485 24.28 -17.08 -6.60
C ILE A 485 25.40 -16.77 -5.61
N TRP A 486 26.65 -17.18 -5.86
CA TRP A 486 27.74 -17.09 -4.90
C TRP A 486 28.01 -15.65 -4.43
N ALA A 487 28.19 -14.71 -5.32
CA ALA A 487 28.47 -13.31 -5.00
C ALA A 487 27.28 -12.64 -4.25
N PRO A 488 26.02 -12.74 -4.72
CA PRO A 488 24.87 -12.26 -3.96
C PRO A 488 24.73 -12.89 -2.57
N PHE A 489 24.95 -14.20 -2.45
CA PHE A 489 24.91 -14.90 -1.17
C PHE A 489 25.96 -14.40 -0.19
N THR A 490 27.22 -14.25 -0.63
CA THR A 490 28.30 -13.72 0.23
C THR A 490 28.02 -12.28 0.65
N SER A 491 27.50 -11.45 -0.23
CA SER A 491 27.10 -10.07 0.09
C SER A 491 25.98 -10.05 1.16
N ALA A 492 24.95 -10.88 1.01
CA ALA A 492 23.86 -11.00 2.00
C ALA A 492 24.37 -11.50 3.36
N LYS A 493 25.26 -12.51 3.35
CA LYS A 493 25.90 -13.02 4.56
C LYS A 493 26.71 -11.92 5.27
N ASP A 494 27.55 -11.18 4.55
CA ASP A 494 28.38 -10.13 5.13
C ASP A 494 27.54 -8.96 5.67
N ALA A 495 26.44 -8.60 5.00
CA ALA A 495 25.48 -7.61 5.50
C ALA A 495 24.82 -8.08 6.80
N MET A 496 24.45 -9.35 6.89
CA MET A 496 23.90 -9.96 8.11
C MET A 496 24.91 -9.93 9.27
N LEU A 497 26.17 -10.27 9.02
CA LEU A 497 27.21 -10.27 10.07
C LEU A 497 27.48 -8.85 10.61
N LYS A 498 27.41 -7.82 9.77
CA LYS A 498 27.55 -6.42 10.20
C LYS A 498 26.40 -5.92 11.08
N THR A 499 25.22 -6.55 11.01
CA THR A 499 24.03 -6.18 11.81
C THR A 499 23.93 -6.94 13.12
N LYS A 500 24.92 -7.80 13.49
CA LYS A 500 24.95 -8.45 14.82
C LYS A 500 24.92 -7.37 15.91
N PRO A 501 24.01 -7.41 16.88
CA PRO A 501 24.02 -6.48 18.01
C PRO A 501 25.33 -6.65 18.77
N LYS A 502 26.02 -5.53 19.05
CA LYS A 502 27.18 -5.53 19.94
C LYS A 502 26.74 -6.11 21.28
N THR A 503 27.48 -7.11 21.75
CA THR A 503 27.25 -7.80 23.04
C THR A 503 26.96 -6.78 24.15
N GLY A 504 25.73 -6.81 24.72
CA GLY A 504 25.35 -6.01 25.88
C GLY A 504 24.08 -5.16 25.75
N ALA A 505 23.54 -4.89 24.57
CA ALA A 505 22.28 -4.15 24.41
C ALA A 505 21.11 -5.10 24.14
N LYS A 506 20.04 -5.02 24.95
CA LYS A 506 18.77 -5.74 24.66
C LYS A 506 18.22 -5.23 23.32
N PRO A 507 18.09 -6.09 22.29
CA PRO A 507 17.56 -5.66 21.00
C PRO A 507 16.06 -5.31 21.13
N PRO A 508 15.56 -4.28 20.44
CA PRO A 508 14.14 -4.04 20.36
C PRO A 508 13.46 -5.24 19.68
N SER A 509 12.37 -5.74 20.24
CA SER A 509 11.73 -7.04 19.97
C SER A 509 11.38 -7.34 18.50
N LYS A 510 11.26 -6.35 17.63
CA LYS A 510 10.98 -6.53 16.19
C LYS A 510 12.24 -6.78 15.34
N THR A 511 13.38 -6.20 15.67
CA THR A 511 14.66 -6.39 14.94
C THR A 511 15.27 -7.78 15.18
N SER A 512 15.03 -8.38 16.35
CA SER A 512 15.47 -9.73 16.69
C SER A 512 14.78 -10.82 15.85
N GLN A 513 13.48 -10.67 15.60
CA GLN A 513 12.71 -11.64 14.78
C GLN A 513 13.10 -11.62 13.30
N THR A 514 13.33 -10.43 12.72
CA THR A 514 13.77 -10.30 11.32
C THR A 514 15.19 -10.80 11.10
N HIS A 515 16.09 -10.59 12.07
CA HIS A 515 17.46 -11.09 12.00
C HIS A 515 17.49 -12.63 12.08
N GLY A 516 16.76 -13.24 13.01
CA GLY A 516 16.67 -14.69 13.14
C GLY A 516 16.07 -15.36 11.90
N PHE A 517 15.11 -14.70 11.25
CA PHE A 517 14.53 -15.19 10.01
C PHE A 517 15.54 -15.17 8.85
N ALA A 518 16.29 -14.08 8.66
CA ALA A 518 17.29 -13.95 7.59
C ALA A 518 18.43 -14.99 7.75
N VAL A 519 18.85 -15.29 8.98
CA VAL A 519 19.84 -16.33 9.28
C VAL A 519 19.34 -17.71 8.83
N LYS A 520 18.11 -18.08 9.21
CA LYS A 520 17.52 -19.39 8.82
C LYS A 520 17.44 -19.55 7.30
N GLU A 521 16.98 -18.54 6.59
CA GLU A 521 16.92 -18.56 5.12
C GLU A 521 18.31 -18.70 4.47
N LEU A 522 19.33 -17.98 4.97
CA LEU A 522 20.70 -18.10 4.46
C LEU A 522 21.31 -19.46 4.75
N VAL A 523 21.05 -20.06 5.90
CA VAL A 523 21.49 -21.43 6.24
C VAL A 523 20.84 -22.45 5.32
N GLU A 524 19.56 -22.30 5.02
CA GLU A 524 18.83 -23.18 4.09
C GLU A 524 19.39 -23.06 2.65
N ILE A 525 19.66 -21.84 2.17
CA ILE A 525 20.34 -21.63 0.90
C ILE A 525 21.71 -22.32 0.87
N ALA A 526 22.51 -22.16 1.95
CA ALA A 526 23.83 -22.79 2.04
C ALA A 526 23.74 -24.32 1.99
N ARG A 527 22.80 -24.95 2.71
CA ARG A 527 22.53 -26.39 2.67
C ARG A 527 22.16 -26.88 1.28
N ASN A 528 21.28 -26.16 0.61
CA ASN A 528 20.86 -26.49 -0.75
C ASN A 528 22.02 -26.35 -1.77
N MET A 529 22.90 -25.34 -1.61
CA MET A 529 24.11 -25.20 -2.41
C MET A 529 25.09 -26.34 -2.15
N ILE A 530 25.29 -26.75 -0.90
CA ILE A 530 26.12 -27.92 -0.53
C ILE A 530 25.57 -29.17 -1.22
N SER A 531 24.25 -29.44 -1.10
CA SER A 531 23.61 -30.59 -1.76
C SER A 531 23.78 -30.57 -3.29
N ALA A 532 23.74 -29.40 -3.92
CA ALA A 532 24.00 -29.26 -5.36
C ALA A 532 25.45 -29.62 -5.71
N VAL A 533 26.42 -29.12 -4.93
CA VAL A 533 27.83 -29.43 -5.15
C VAL A 533 28.12 -30.93 -4.89
N ASP A 534 27.54 -31.50 -3.85
CA ASP A 534 27.70 -32.93 -3.53
C ASP A 534 27.18 -33.83 -4.69
N LYS A 535 26.06 -33.47 -5.31
CA LYS A 535 25.57 -34.16 -6.51
C LYS A 535 26.55 -34.06 -7.68
N ILE A 536 27.16 -32.90 -7.90
CA ILE A 536 28.14 -32.70 -8.98
C ILE A 536 29.37 -33.57 -8.75
N VAL A 537 29.90 -33.57 -7.53
CA VAL A 537 31.15 -34.25 -7.15
C VAL A 537 30.95 -35.77 -7.09
N ASN A 538 29.91 -36.24 -6.36
CA ASN A 538 29.71 -37.67 -6.13
C ASN A 538 29.28 -38.46 -7.38
N GLU A 539 28.58 -37.78 -8.28
CA GLU A 539 28.09 -38.40 -9.51
C GLU A 539 28.97 -38.04 -10.73
N ASN A 540 30.11 -37.42 -10.53
CA ASN A 540 31.10 -37.02 -11.55
C ASN A 540 30.47 -36.33 -12.78
N ARG A 541 29.62 -35.33 -12.51
CA ARG A 541 28.79 -34.67 -13.50
C ARG A 541 29.51 -33.56 -14.29
N LEU A 542 30.74 -33.21 -13.95
CA LEU A 542 31.57 -32.22 -14.64
C LEU A 542 32.90 -32.87 -15.08
N ALA A 543 33.31 -32.54 -16.29
CA ALA A 543 34.59 -33.01 -16.85
C ALA A 543 35.78 -32.09 -16.45
N ASP A 544 35.51 -30.86 -16.06
CA ASP A 544 36.53 -29.85 -15.70
C ASP A 544 36.91 -30.01 -14.22
N GLU A 545 38.11 -30.52 -13.97
CA GLU A 545 38.64 -30.75 -12.63
C GLU A 545 38.90 -29.45 -11.86
N GLU A 546 39.30 -28.35 -12.53
CA GLU A 546 39.48 -27.04 -11.90
C GLU A 546 38.17 -26.48 -11.40
N ALA A 547 37.10 -26.58 -12.20
CA ALA A 547 35.76 -26.17 -11.81
C ALA A 547 35.22 -26.99 -10.64
N VAL A 548 35.50 -28.30 -10.61
CA VAL A 548 35.13 -29.20 -9.50
C VAL A 548 35.87 -28.79 -8.22
N GLU A 549 37.17 -28.50 -8.28
CA GLU A 549 37.95 -28.10 -7.12
C GLU A 549 37.51 -26.71 -6.57
N ALA A 550 37.18 -25.77 -7.45
CA ALA A 550 36.62 -24.49 -7.05
C ALA A 550 35.25 -24.65 -6.34
N LEU A 551 34.42 -25.59 -6.79
CA LEU A 551 33.14 -25.90 -6.14
C LEU A 551 33.34 -26.58 -4.77
N LYS A 552 34.32 -27.48 -4.61
CA LYS A 552 34.70 -28.08 -3.32
C LYS A 552 35.14 -27.02 -2.31
N GLN A 553 35.94 -26.04 -2.73
CA GLN A 553 36.33 -24.92 -1.88
C GLN A 553 35.13 -24.08 -1.42
N LYS A 554 34.18 -23.78 -2.34
CA LYS A 554 32.92 -23.11 -1.99
C LYS A 554 32.10 -23.92 -0.99
N ARG A 555 31.98 -25.23 -1.22
CA ARG A 555 31.30 -26.17 -0.31
C ARG A 555 31.87 -26.14 1.11
N ASN A 556 33.21 -26.16 1.24
CA ASN A 556 33.88 -26.10 2.55
C ASN A 556 33.59 -24.77 3.28
N LYS A 557 33.52 -23.64 2.55
CA LYS A 557 33.14 -22.33 3.11
C LYS A 557 31.68 -22.31 3.56
N LEU A 558 30.79 -22.91 2.78
CA LEU A 558 29.36 -23.04 3.13
C LEU A 558 29.15 -23.93 4.36
N ASN A 559 29.88 -25.07 4.44
CA ASN A 559 29.77 -25.97 5.58
C ASN A 559 30.20 -25.29 6.88
N ARG A 560 31.30 -24.53 6.87
CA ARG A 560 31.71 -23.72 8.02
C ARG A 560 30.62 -22.73 8.45
N PHE A 561 30.01 -22.06 7.51
CA PHE A 561 28.89 -21.13 7.78
C PHE A 561 27.68 -21.86 8.38
N VAL A 562 27.27 -23.00 7.84
CA VAL A 562 26.16 -23.79 8.38
C VAL A 562 26.43 -24.22 9.81
N VAL A 563 27.62 -24.77 10.09
CA VAL A 563 28.02 -25.21 11.45
C VAL A 563 28.02 -24.04 12.43
N GLU A 564 28.49 -22.85 12.04
CA GLU A 564 28.55 -21.66 12.91
C GLU A 564 27.16 -21.17 13.34
N PHE A 565 26.15 -21.33 12.48
CA PHE A 565 24.81 -20.74 12.67
C PHE A 565 23.71 -21.78 12.95
N THR A 566 24.06 -23.07 13.11
CA THR A 566 23.09 -24.12 13.48
C THR A 566 23.33 -24.52 14.92
N ASP A 567 22.25 -24.55 15.74
CA ASP A 567 22.28 -24.96 17.13
C ASP A 567 22.59 -26.47 17.22
N PRO A 568 23.53 -26.94 18.08
CA PRO A 568 23.89 -28.36 18.21
C PRO A 568 22.70 -29.28 18.51
N ASN A 569 21.65 -28.77 19.17
CA ASN A 569 20.47 -29.57 19.52
C ASN A 569 19.47 -29.76 18.37
N GLN A 570 19.51 -28.93 17.31
CA GLN A 570 18.67 -29.11 16.11
C GLN A 570 19.31 -30.02 15.05
N GLN A 571 20.63 -30.24 15.11
CA GLN A 571 21.33 -31.15 14.20
C GLN A 571 20.84 -32.60 14.31
N ASN A 572 20.52 -33.05 15.53
CA ASN A 572 20.11 -34.45 15.76
C ASN A 572 18.69 -34.80 15.29
N GLU A 573 17.77 -33.83 15.20
CA GLU A 573 16.41 -34.06 14.69
C GLU A 573 16.33 -33.98 13.17
N GLU A 574 17.07 -33.05 12.53
CA GLU A 574 17.04 -32.86 11.08
C GLU A 574 17.87 -33.92 10.32
N ASP A 575 18.98 -34.38 10.84
CA ASP A 575 19.74 -35.51 10.29
C ASP A 575 18.95 -36.82 10.35
N LEU A 576 18.10 -37.02 11.35
CA LEU A 576 17.15 -38.12 11.45
C LEU A 576 16.02 -38.02 10.44
N VAL A 577 15.56 -36.81 10.06
CA VAL A 577 14.53 -36.57 9.05
C VAL A 577 15.09 -36.69 7.63
N VAL A 578 16.34 -36.25 7.41
CA VAL A 578 17.03 -36.40 6.12
C VAL A 578 17.37 -37.86 5.83
N THR A 579 17.84 -38.62 6.84
CA THR A 579 18.09 -40.07 6.71
C THR A 579 16.79 -40.85 6.53
N LYS A 580 15.68 -40.50 7.19
CA LYS A 580 14.37 -41.13 6.97
C LYS A 580 13.79 -40.81 5.59
N ASN A 581 13.94 -39.56 5.08
CA ASN A 581 13.46 -39.18 3.73
C ASN A 581 14.34 -39.77 2.60
N THR A 582 15.62 -40.03 2.84
CA THR A 582 16.50 -40.75 1.90
C THR A 582 16.20 -42.24 1.92
N ALA A 583 15.86 -42.84 3.07
CA ALA A 583 15.47 -44.24 3.17
C ALA A 583 14.08 -44.53 2.58
N LEU A 584 13.14 -43.57 2.63
CA LEU A 584 11.81 -43.69 2.00
C LEU A 584 11.80 -43.41 0.49
N LYS A 585 12.81 -42.74 -0.05
CA LYS A 585 12.98 -42.47 -1.48
C LYS A 585 13.98 -43.39 -2.20
N GLY A 586 14.58 -44.34 -1.50
CA GLY A 586 15.45 -45.36 -2.05
C GLY A 586 14.76 -46.50 -2.76
N GLY A 587 13.43 -46.44 -2.95
CA GLY A 587 12.62 -47.45 -3.65
C GLY A 587 12.20 -47.07 -5.07
N GLU A 588 12.44 -45.85 -5.55
CA GLU A 588 12.14 -45.50 -6.94
C GLU A 588 13.41 -45.03 -7.64
N GLY A 589 13.85 -45.91 -8.55
CA GLY A 589 15.11 -45.83 -9.20
C GLY A 589 15.42 -44.61 -10.04
N VAL A 590 16.69 -44.38 -10.11
CA VAL A 590 17.44 -43.87 -11.27
C VAL A 590 16.99 -42.49 -11.79
N MET A 591 17.55 -41.46 -11.29
CA MET A 591 18.35 -40.41 -11.89
C MET A 591 18.84 -39.39 -10.87
#